data_86c086c54df502c1e1b0768d6bc2484c
#
_entry.id   86c086c54df502c1e1b0768d6bc2484c
#
_cell.length_a   1.000
_cell.length_b   1.000
_cell.length_c   1.000
_cell.angle_alpha   90.00
_cell.angle_beta   90.00
_cell.angle_gamma   90.00
#
_symmetry.space_group_name_H-M   'P 1'
#
loop_
_entity.id
_entity.type
_entity.pdbx_description
1 polymer ?
#
loop_
_entity_poly.entity_id
_entity_poly.type
_entity_poly.pdbx_seq_one_letter_code
_entity_poly.pdbx_strand_id
1 'polypeptide(L)'
;MDRRLIFLDIDGTLLPPGEMLIPESTLAALDCAKANGHRLFLCTGRNHRMTEPLLRHGCFAGAVCSAGGYVLCDGKTLVDIPMEPQQAEGVRAALERHGVECTLEARDATFGGVKMTQRWSFIHQKKGAPLNSEAERWRKAMEDGMSMLPLSDYKGEPLYKIVFIADHESDLAEAKRLYADQFVFCESKLDNLTDGFVNGELINRKFDKGTGIKAICDHLGYTLADTIGFGDSDNDLQMTDVAGISVCMANGSETLKKRCDRIAPSVYEDGIAKEFKALGLI
;
A
#
# COMPACT_ATOMS: atom_id res chain seq x y z
N MET A 1 0.11 -29.15 10.87
CA MET A 1 0.78 -28.02 10.15
C MET A 1 1.17 -26.95 11.16
N ASP A 2 2.35 -26.37 11.01
CA ASP A 2 2.75 -25.25 11.84
C ASP A 2 1.91 -24.02 11.48
N ARG A 3 1.44 -23.31 12.49
CA ARG A 3 0.64 -22.10 12.29
C ARG A 3 1.52 -21.00 11.70
N ARG A 4 1.03 -20.31 10.68
CA ARG A 4 1.72 -19.22 10.00
C ARG A 4 0.99 -17.90 10.16
N LEU A 5 1.75 -16.80 10.15
CA LEU A 5 1.23 -15.45 9.96
C LEU A 5 1.40 -15.10 8.47
N ILE A 6 0.29 -14.81 7.79
CA ILE A 6 0.27 -14.57 6.34
C ILE A 6 -0.08 -13.11 6.11
N PHE A 7 0.82 -12.37 5.48
CA PHE A 7 0.69 -10.96 5.16
C PHE A 7 0.47 -10.80 3.66
N LEU A 8 -0.61 -10.13 3.30
CA LEU A 8 -1.03 -9.96 1.91
C LEU A 8 -1.11 -8.47 1.58
N ASP A 9 -0.37 -8.05 0.56
CA ASP A 9 -0.66 -6.78 -0.06
C ASP A 9 -2.04 -6.82 -0.74
N ILE A 10 -2.60 -5.66 -1.05
CA ILE A 10 -3.96 -5.56 -1.58
C ILE A 10 -3.96 -5.46 -3.10
N ASP A 11 -3.40 -4.39 -3.62
CA ASP A 11 -3.55 -4.00 -5.02
C ASP A 11 -2.59 -4.77 -5.92
N GLY A 12 -3.10 -5.64 -6.79
CA GLY A 12 -2.27 -6.53 -7.63
C GLY A 12 -1.88 -7.84 -6.96
N THR A 13 -2.23 -8.01 -5.68
CA THR A 13 -1.97 -9.23 -4.89
C THR A 13 -3.26 -9.90 -4.43
N LEU A 14 -3.98 -9.30 -3.49
CA LEU A 14 -5.26 -9.79 -2.99
C LEU A 14 -6.41 -9.49 -3.97
N LEU A 15 -6.36 -8.30 -4.55
CA LEU A 15 -7.33 -7.80 -5.52
C LEU A 15 -6.64 -7.56 -6.87
N PRO A 16 -7.28 -7.89 -8.00
CA PRO A 16 -6.89 -7.30 -9.26
C PRO A 16 -6.88 -5.77 -9.15
N PRO A 17 -5.89 -5.08 -9.75
CA PRO A 17 -5.78 -3.63 -9.66
C PRO A 17 -7.09 -2.92 -9.99
N GLY A 18 -7.54 -2.07 -9.07
CA GLY A 18 -8.77 -1.32 -9.20
C GLY A 18 -10.06 -2.09 -8.88
N GLU A 19 -10.03 -3.38 -8.61
CA GLU A 19 -11.20 -4.12 -8.11
C GLU A 19 -11.43 -3.85 -6.61
N MET A 20 -12.70 -3.94 -6.20
CA MET A 20 -13.11 -3.70 -4.82
C MET A 20 -13.50 -4.99 -4.08
N LEU A 21 -13.67 -6.07 -4.81
CA LEU A 21 -14.12 -7.36 -4.27
C LEU A 21 -13.00 -8.40 -4.38
N ILE A 22 -12.80 -9.15 -3.31
CA ILE A 22 -11.90 -10.30 -3.32
C ILE A 22 -12.48 -11.38 -4.25
N PRO A 23 -11.70 -11.94 -5.21
CA PRO A 23 -12.15 -13.05 -6.03
C PRO A 23 -12.64 -14.23 -5.17
N GLU A 24 -13.71 -14.91 -5.60
CA GLU A 24 -14.33 -15.99 -4.82
C GLU A 24 -13.34 -17.11 -4.46
N SER A 25 -12.48 -17.50 -5.40
CA SER A 25 -11.44 -18.51 -5.17
C SER A 25 -10.44 -18.08 -4.09
N THR A 26 -10.05 -16.80 -4.11
CA THR A 26 -9.16 -16.21 -3.10
C THR A 26 -9.85 -16.18 -1.74
N LEU A 27 -11.10 -15.72 -1.67
CA LEU A 27 -11.84 -15.66 -0.41
C LEU A 27 -12.00 -17.06 0.21
N ALA A 28 -12.35 -18.07 -0.59
CA ALA A 28 -12.44 -19.46 -0.13
C ALA A 28 -11.10 -19.99 0.40
N ALA A 29 -9.98 -19.63 -0.23
CA ALA A 29 -8.64 -20.00 0.22
C ALA A 29 -8.28 -19.33 1.55
N LEU A 30 -8.61 -18.03 1.71
CA LEU A 30 -8.37 -17.29 2.97
C LEU A 30 -9.18 -17.93 4.12
N ASP A 31 -10.44 -18.25 3.90
CA ASP A 31 -11.29 -18.89 4.92
C ASP A 31 -10.79 -20.28 5.29
N CYS A 32 -10.34 -21.07 4.32
CA CYS A 32 -9.75 -22.39 4.57
C CYS A 32 -8.44 -22.26 5.37
N ALA A 33 -7.54 -21.37 4.99
CA ALA A 33 -6.29 -21.14 5.71
C ALA A 33 -6.56 -20.68 7.16
N LYS A 34 -7.54 -19.80 7.38
CA LYS A 34 -7.98 -19.42 8.71
C LYS A 34 -8.51 -20.60 9.51
N ALA A 35 -9.34 -21.45 8.89
CA ALA A 35 -9.88 -22.66 9.53
C ALA A 35 -8.77 -23.66 9.92
N ASN A 36 -7.66 -23.72 9.15
CA ASN A 36 -6.48 -24.49 9.45
C ASN A 36 -5.59 -23.87 10.56
N GLY A 37 -6.00 -22.71 11.10
CA GLY A 37 -5.34 -22.06 12.24
C GLY A 37 -4.25 -21.05 11.85
N HIS A 38 -4.09 -20.73 10.56
CA HIS A 38 -3.25 -19.61 10.11
C HIS A 38 -3.90 -18.28 10.43
N ARG A 39 -3.09 -17.24 10.59
CA ARG A 39 -3.58 -15.88 10.83
C ARG A 39 -3.24 -14.99 9.63
N LEU A 40 -4.23 -14.31 9.12
CA LEU A 40 -4.15 -13.53 7.91
C LEU A 40 -4.16 -12.04 8.25
N PHE A 41 -3.31 -11.27 7.60
CA PHE A 41 -3.18 -9.83 7.78
C PHE A 41 -3.10 -9.13 6.44
N LEU A 42 -3.75 -7.98 6.32
CA LEU A 42 -3.48 -7.06 5.22
C LEU A 42 -2.14 -6.35 5.48
N CYS A 43 -1.36 -6.07 4.42
CA CYS A 43 -0.10 -5.35 4.53
C CYS A 43 0.04 -4.35 3.37
N THR A 44 -0.38 -3.10 3.57
CA THR A 44 -0.69 -2.19 2.46
C THR A 44 -0.23 -0.76 2.69
N GLY A 45 -0.04 -0.03 1.58
CA GLY A 45 0.09 1.43 1.60
C GLY A 45 -1.22 2.19 1.83
N ARG A 46 -2.39 1.51 1.75
CA ARG A 46 -3.69 2.12 2.02
C ARG A 46 -3.81 2.54 3.49
N ASN A 47 -4.53 3.64 3.76
CA ASN A 47 -4.87 4.01 5.13
C ASN A 47 -5.91 3.05 5.75
N HIS A 48 -6.13 3.15 7.06
CA HIS A 48 -7.04 2.25 7.79
C HIS A 48 -8.47 2.29 7.23
N ARG A 49 -9.01 3.47 6.95
CA ARG A 49 -10.36 3.62 6.38
C ARG A 49 -10.56 2.82 5.11
N MET A 50 -9.54 2.81 4.23
CA MET A 50 -9.59 2.09 2.95
C MET A 50 -9.47 0.57 3.12
N THR A 51 -9.01 0.08 4.27
CA THR A 51 -8.92 -1.38 4.56
C THR A 51 -10.16 -1.93 5.25
N GLU A 52 -11.00 -1.07 5.85
CA GLU A 52 -12.20 -1.52 6.58
C GLU A 52 -13.14 -2.44 5.77
N PRO A 53 -13.44 -2.19 4.48
CA PRO A 53 -14.31 -3.08 3.73
C PRO A 53 -13.76 -4.52 3.67
N LEU A 54 -12.44 -4.68 3.51
CA LEU A 54 -11.78 -5.99 3.47
C LEU A 54 -11.73 -6.65 4.85
N LEU A 55 -11.45 -5.89 5.90
CA LEU A 55 -11.44 -6.40 7.27
C LEU A 55 -12.83 -6.92 7.71
N ARG A 56 -13.91 -6.37 7.17
CA ARG A 56 -15.30 -6.83 7.45
C ARG A 56 -15.61 -8.23 6.93
N HIS A 57 -14.84 -8.79 6.00
CA HIS A 57 -14.97 -10.20 5.60
C HIS A 57 -14.65 -11.16 6.75
N GLY A 58 -13.99 -10.70 7.81
CA GLY A 58 -13.76 -11.48 9.02
C GLY A 58 -12.70 -12.58 8.88
N CYS A 59 -12.05 -12.75 7.74
CA CYS A 59 -10.92 -13.67 7.58
C CYS A 59 -9.61 -13.09 8.13
N PHE A 60 -9.47 -11.76 8.16
CA PHE A 60 -8.25 -11.09 8.62
C PHE A 60 -8.26 -10.83 10.13
N ALA A 61 -7.13 -11.08 10.78
CA ALA A 61 -6.89 -10.80 12.18
C ALA A 61 -6.44 -9.35 12.45
N GLY A 62 -6.09 -8.62 11.38
CA GLY A 62 -5.63 -7.23 11.47
C GLY A 62 -4.99 -6.74 10.18
N ALA A 63 -4.28 -5.62 10.28
CA ALA A 63 -3.64 -4.98 9.14
C ALA A 63 -2.41 -4.17 9.53
N VAL A 64 -1.45 -4.12 8.62
CA VAL A 64 -0.38 -3.14 8.52
C VAL A 64 -0.83 -2.11 7.48
N CYS A 65 -1.24 -0.93 7.92
CA CYS A 65 -1.77 0.15 7.09
C CYS A 65 -0.74 1.27 6.90
N SER A 66 -0.96 2.13 5.91
CA SER A 66 -0.13 3.30 5.63
C SER A 66 1.37 2.94 5.59
N ALA A 67 1.69 1.83 4.92
CA ALA A 67 3.05 1.29 4.80
C ALA A 67 3.74 1.01 6.16
N GLY A 68 2.99 0.73 7.24
CA GLY A 68 3.54 0.43 8.57
C GLY A 68 3.32 1.51 9.62
N GLY A 69 2.83 2.69 9.23
CA GLY A 69 2.56 3.80 10.16
C GLY A 69 1.40 3.55 11.12
N TYR A 70 0.48 2.67 10.72
CA TYR A 70 -0.63 2.24 11.56
C TYR A 70 -0.80 0.73 11.49
N VAL A 71 -0.73 0.05 12.64
CA VAL A 71 -0.82 -1.42 12.72
C VAL A 71 -1.84 -1.84 13.76
N LEU A 72 -2.73 -2.74 13.37
CA LEU A 72 -3.74 -3.31 14.26
C LEU A 72 -3.73 -4.84 14.22
N CYS A 73 -4.00 -5.47 15.36
CA CYS A 73 -4.14 -6.91 15.52
C CYS A 73 -5.26 -7.20 16.53
N ASP A 74 -6.24 -8.04 16.15
CA ASP A 74 -7.41 -8.38 16.98
C ASP A 74 -8.14 -7.16 17.57
N GLY A 75 -8.28 -6.10 16.74
CA GLY A 75 -8.91 -4.86 17.15
C GLY A 75 -8.04 -3.96 18.06
N LYS A 76 -6.82 -4.37 18.41
CA LYS A 76 -5.89 -3.58 19.21
C LYS A 76 -4.89 -2.87 18.29
N THR A 77 -4.71 -1.57 18.47
CA THR A 77 -3.65 -0.80 17.82
C THR A 77 -2.31 -1.13 18.46
N LEU A 78 -1.35 -1.59 17.66
CA LEU A 78 0.02 -1.92 18.06
C LEU A 78 1.00 -0.80 17.73
N VAL A 79 0.81 -0.16 16.58
CA VAL A 79 1.63 0.95 16.09
C VAL A 79 0.70 2.09 15.67
N ASP A 80 1.04 3.29 16.06
CA ASP A 80 0.35 4.53 15.68
C ASP A 80 1.40 5.65 15.62
N ILE A 81 2.02 5.83 14.45
CA ILE A 81 3.14 6.74 14.23
C ILE A 81 2.81 7.69 13.08
N PRO A 82 2.01 8.73 13.30
CA PRO A 82 1.80 9.76 12.29
C PRO A 82 3.07 10.59 12.06
N MET A 83 3.07 11.35 10.98
CA MET A 83 4.07 12.39 10.74
C MET A 83 4.02 13.44 11.86
N GLU A 84 5.17 13.93 12.29
CA GLU A 84 5.22 15.06 13.21
C GLU A 84 4.53 16.28 12.57
N PRO A 85 3.59 16.97 13.23
CA PRO A 85 2.79 18.03 12.60
C PRO A 85 3.62 19.13 11.94
N GLN A 86 4.70 19.56 12.59
CA GLN A 86 5.60 20.58 12.04
C GLN A 86 6.35 20.09 10.78
N GLN A 87 6.72 18.81 10.74
CA GLN A 87 7.41 18.22 9.60
C GLN A 87 6.43 18.03 8.43
N ALA A 88 5.22 17.55 8.70
CA ALA A 88 4.18 17.38 7.69
C ALA A 88 3.81 18.73 7.04
N GLU A 89 3.58 19.76 7.85
CA GLU A 89 3.29 21.11 7.36
C GLU A 89 4.48 21.71 6.60
N GLY A 90 5.70 21.55 7.10
CA GLY A 90 6.89 22.08 6.47
C GLY A 90 7.17 21.45 5.11
N VAL A 91 7.06 20.10 4.97
CA VAL A 91 7.28 19.43 3.69
C VAL A 91 6.16 19.76 2.71
N ARG A 92 4.90 19.83 3.17
CA ARG A 92 3.78 20.26 2.35
C ARG A 92 3.98 21.66 1.81
N ALA A 93 4.33 22.63 2.67
CA ALA A 93 4.58 24.00 2.26
C ALA A 93 5.77 24.11 1.27
N ALA A 94 6.82 23.28 1.43
CA ALA A 94 7.92 23.22 0.48
C ALA A 94 7.49 22.72 -0.89
N LEU A 95 6.62 21.72 -0.96
CA LEU A 95 6.04 21.19 -2.20
C LEU A 95 5.12 22.21 -2.86
N GLU A 96 4.18 22.79 -2.11
CA GLU A 96 3.19 23.73 -2.61
C GLU A 96 3.81 25.01 -3.19
N ARG A 97 4.96 25.50 -2.63
CA ARG A 97 5.68 26.65 -3.18
C ARG A 97 6.18 26.44 -4.62
N HIS A 98 6.39 25.20 -5.01
CA HIS A 98 6.78 24.82 -6.37
C HIS A 98 5.64 24.29 -7.22
N GLY A 99 4.38 24.54 -6.80
CA GLY A 99 3.20 24.13 -7.53
C GLY A 99 2.89 22.64 -7.48
N VAL A 100 3.58 21.90 -6.63
CA VAL A 100 3.33 20.46 -6.41
C VAL A 100 2.01 20.28 -5.68
N GLU A 101 1.15 19.45 -6.23
CA GLU A 101 -0.16 19.16 -5.65
C GLU A 101 -0.06 17.99 -4.67
N CYS A 102 -0.68 18.15 -3.50
CA CYS A 102 -0.65 17.16 -2.43
C CYS A 102 -2.04 16.60 -2.14
N THR A 103 -2.11 15.30 -1.90
CA THR A 103 -3.21 14.61 -1.24
C THR A 103 -2.73 14.13 0.12
N LEU A 104 -3.49 14.45 1.17
CA LEU A 104 -3.11 14.18 2.55
C LEU A 104 -3.86 12.93 3.03
N GLU A 105 -3.13 11.92 3.46
CA GLU A 105 -3.72 10.68 3.98
C GLU A 105 -3.59 10.63 5.50
N ALA A 106 -4.71 10.86 6.17
CA ALA A 106 -4.90 10.58 7.59
C ALA A 106 -5.33 9.10 7.77
N ARG A 107 -5.42 8.63 9.02
CA ARG A 107 -5.84 7.27 9.34
C ARG A 107 -7.21 6.91 8.74
N ASP A 108 -8.19 7.79 8.92
CA ASP A 108 -9.58 7.50 8.60
C ASP A 108 -10.15 8.45 7.53
N ALA A 109 -9.31 9.26 6.89
CA ALA A 109 -9.71 10.21 5.85
C ALA A 109 -8.59 10.46 4.86
N THR A 110 -8.96 10.84 3.64
CA THR A 110 -8.05 11.30 2.60
C THR A 110 -8.55 12.67 2.11
N PHE A 111 -7.67 13.67 2.10
CA PHE A 111 -7.98 15.03 1.70
C PHE A 111 -7.22 15.38 0.43
N GLY A 112 -7.93 15.78 -0.64
CA GLY A 112 -7.31 16.07 -1.93
C GLY A 112 -7.89 17.30 -2.62
N GLY A 113 -7.13 17.84 -3.56
CA GLY A 113 -7.52 18.98 -4.38
C GLY A 113 -8.22 18.55 -5.69
N VAL A 114 -9.03 19.46 -6.23
CA VAL A 114 -9.73 19.28 -7.52
C VAL A 114 -8.75 19.03 -8.67
N LYS A 115 -7.61 19.70 -8.65
CA LYS A 115 -6.60 19.56 -9.71
C LYS A 115 -5.97 18.16 -9.73
N MET A 116 -5.73 17.54 -8.56
CA MET A 116 -5.27 16.17 -8.47
C MET A 116 -6.22 15.23 -9.22
N THR A 117 -7.52 15.35 -8.97
CA THR A 117 -8.55 14.57 -9.65
C THR A 117 -8.56 14.82 -11.17
N GLN A 118 -8.40 16.07 -11.59
CA GLN A 118 -8.34 16.43 -13.01
C GLN A 118 -7.11 15.86 -13.71
N ARG A 119 -5.93 15.89 -13.06
CA ARG A 119 -4.69 15.32 -13.62
C ARG A 119 -4.80 13.80 -13.77
N TRP A 120 -5.34 13.10 -12.78
CA TRP A 120 -5.59 11.67 -12.88
C TRP A 120 -6.59 11.34 -14.00
N SER A 121 -7.65 12.16 -14.19
CA SER A 121 -8.60 12.00 -15.29
C SER A 121 -7.93 12.18 -16.66
N PHE A 122 -6.95 13.07 -16.77
CA PHE A 122 -6.20 13.29 -18.02
C PHE A 122 -5.31 12.08 -18.37
N ILE A 123 -4.62 11.48 -17.38
CA ILE A 123 -3.85 10.25 -17.58
C ILE A 123 -4.76 9.15 -18.13
N HIS A 124 -5.98 9.07 -17.63
CA HIS A 124 -6.97 8.09 -18.03
C HIS A 124 -7.40 8.21 -19.50
N GLN A 125 -7.44 9.40 -20.05
CA GLN A 125 -7.83 9.62 -21.46
C GLN A 125 -6.78 9.16 -22.47
N LYS A 126 -5.51 9.05 -22.10
CA LYS A 126 -4.45 8.49 -22.95
C LYS A 126 -4.50 6.95 -22.90
N LYS A 127 -5.37 6.36 -23.72
CA LYS A 127 -5.54 4.90 -23.83
C LYS A 127 -4.28 4.21 -24.35
N GLY A 128 -3.83 3.16 -23.65
CA GLY A 128 -3.00 2.11 -24.24
C GLY A 128 -1.67 1.77 -23.60
N ALA A 129 -1.21 2.42 -22.52
CA ALA A 129 -0.02 2.01 -21.81
C ALA A 129 -0.37 1.28 -20.49
N PRO A 130 0.35 0.19 -20.14
CA PRO A 130 0.09 -0.51 -18.88
C PRO A 130 0.44 0.39 -17.69
N LEU A 131 -0.53 0.58 -16.79
CA LEU A 131 -0.33 1.22 -15.50
C LEU A 131 0.23 0.19 -14.51
N ASN A 132 1.02 0.63 -13.53
CA ASN A 132 1.31 -0.22 -12.38
C ASN A 132 0.05 -0.38 -11.49
N SER A 133 0.05 -1.36 -10.59
CA SER A 133 -1.10 -1.67 -9.73
C SER A 133 -1.60 -0.46 -8.94
N GLU A 134 -0.69 0.38 -8.44
CA GLU A 134 -1.01 1.59 -7.69
C GLU A 134 -1.70 2.66 -8.56
N ALA A 135 -1.17 2.92 -9.77
CA ALA A 135 -1.77 3.87 -10.71
C ALA A 135 -3.14 3.40 -11.21
N GLU A 136 -3.32 2.10 -11.45
CA GLU A 136 -4.60 1.50 -11.82
C GLU A 136 -5.63 1.61 -10.69
N ARG A 137 -5.21 1.38 -9.45
CA ARG A 137 -6.03 1.59 -8.26
C ARG A 137 -6.53 3.04 -8.18
N TRP A 138 -5.63 4.01 -8.31
CA TRP A 138 -5.99 5.43 -8.27
C TRP A 138 -6.96 5.81 -9.38
N ARG A 139 -6.72 5.33 -10.60
CA ARG A 139 -7.60 5.53 -11.74
C ARG A 139 -9.02 5.08 -11.40
N LYS A 140 -9.18 3.83 -10.97
CA LYS A 140 -10.50 3.25 -10.70
C LYS A 140 -11.17 3.86 -9.48
N ALA A 141 -10.41 4.17 -8.44
CA ALA A 141 -10.94 4.87 -7.28
C ALA A 141 -11.56 6.23 -7.65
N MET A 142 -10.96 6.95 -8.60
CA MET A 142 -11.52 8.21 -9.12
C MET A 142 -12.78 7.99 -9.95
N GLU A 143 -12.82 6.94 -10.79
CA GLU A 143 -14.00 6.59 -11.58
C GLU A 143 -15.18 6.18 -10.69
N ASP A 144 -14.93 5.41 -9.64
CA ASP A 144 -15.94 4.92 -8.70
C ASP A 144 -16.34 5.99 -7.65
N GLY A 145 -15.81 7.21 -7.78
CA GLY A 145 -16.16 8.31 -6.88
C GLY A 145 -15.57 8.15 -5.49
N MET A 146 -14.30 7.73 -5.39
CA MET A 146 -13.60 7.66 -4.11
C MET A 146 -13.85 8.94 -3.29
N SER A 147 -14.35 8.75 -2.08
CA SER A 147 -14.67 9.82 -1.15
C SER A 147 -13.38 10.49 -0.63
N MET A 148 -12.73 11.27 -1.50
CA MET A 148 -11.77 12.27 -1.03
C MET A 148 -12.53 13.47 -0.51
N LEU A 149 -12.19 13.88 0.69
CA LEU A 149 -12.68 15.14 1.24
C LEU A 149 -11.92 16.31 0.58
N PRO A 150 -12.56 17.46 0.41
CA PRO A 150 -11.87 18.67 -0.05
C PRO A 150 -10.66 18.97 0.86
N LEU A 151 -9.55 19.44 0.27
CA LEU A 151 -8.37 19.82 1.05
C LEU A 151 -8.67 20.92 2.08
N SER A 152 -9.68 21.77 1.82
CA SER A 152 -10.19 22.80 2.75
C SER A 152 -10.77 22.22 4.05
N ASP A 153 -11.16 20.96 4.03
CA ASP A 153 -11.77 20.28 5.18
C ASP A 153 -10.73 19.67 6.11
N TYR A 154 -9.45 19.62 5.71
CA TYR A 154 -8.34 19.22 6.58
C TYR A 154 -8.18 20.23 7.72
N LYS A 155 -8.24 19.74 8.96
CA LYS A 155 -8.18 20.55 10.18
C LYS A 155 -6.97 20.23 11.08
N GLY A 156 -5.97 19.54 10.50
CA GLY A 156 -4.76 19.14 11.24
C GLY A 156 -4.83 17.71 11.75
N GLU A 157 -5.64 16.86 11.14
CA GLU A 157 -5.67 15.42 11.42
C GLU A 157 -4.26 14.83 11.27
N PRO A 158 -3.85 13.88 12.15
CA PRO A 158 -2.56 13.23 12.05
C PRO A 158 -2.39 12.55 10.68
N LEU A 159 -1.34 12.92 9.95
CA LEU A 159 -1.03 12.39 8.61
C LEU A 159 -0.05 11.23 8.71
N TYR A 160 -0.27 10.20 7.89
CA TYR A 160 0.63 9.04 7.78
C TYR A 160 1.38 9.03 6.46
N LYS A 161 0.78 9.63 5.43
CA LYS A 161 1.34 9.68 4.09
C LYS A 161 0.89 10.97 3.38
N ILE A 162 1.71 11.49 2.50
CA ILE A 162 1.35 12.54 1.55
C ILE A 162 1.61 12.00 0.15
N VAL A 163 0.58 11.97 -0.69
CA VAL A 163 0.72 11.68 -2.12
C VAL A 163 0.91 12.99 -2.85
N PHE A 164 1.80 13.05 -3.83
CA PHE A 164 2.09 14.27 -4.58
C PHE A 164 2.09 14.06 -6.09
N ILE A 165 1.79 15.14 -6.82
CA ILE A 165 2.02 15.24 -8.27
C ILE A 165 2.77 16.53 -8.55
N ALA A 166 3.92 16.41 -9.23
CA ALA A 166 4.75 17.51 -9.67
C ALA A 166 4.81 17.57 -11.20
N ASP A 167 4.88 18.76 -11.78
CA ASP A 167 5.05 18.92 -13.23
C ASP A 167 6.43 18.48 -13.69
N HIS A 168 7.46 18.74 -12.84
CA HIS A 168 8.83 18.36 -13.11
C HIS A 168 9.50 17.80 -11.85
N GLU A 169 10.49 16.92 -12.04
CA GLU A 169 11.30 16.40 -10.93
C GLU A 169 12.03 17.51 -10.15
N SER A 170 12.40 18.61 -10.85
CA SER A 170 13.01 19.79 -10.23
C SER A 170 12.15 20.46 -9.17
N ASP A 171 10.81 20.32 -9.26
CA ASP A 171 9.86 20.94 -8.32
C ASP A 171 9.92 20.27 -6.95
N LEU A 172 10.48 19.06 -6.88
CA LEU A 172 10.70 18.32 -5.63
C LEU A 172 12.04 18.66 -4.95
N ALA A 173 12.92 19.40 -5.62
CA ALA A 173 14.30 19.57 -5.18
C ALA A 173 14.44 20.25 -3.80
N GLU A 174 13.62 21.27 -3.51
CA GLU A 174 13.64 21.93 -2.21
C GLU A 174 13.14 21.01 -1.10
N ALA A 175 12.01 20.34 -1.32
CA ALA A 175 11.43 19.41 -0.34
C ALA A 175 12.39 18.24 -0.05
N LYS A 176 13.01 17.66 -1.08
CA LYS A 176 14.03 16.61 -0.92
C LYS A 176 15.24 17.11 -0.12
N ARG A 177 15.77 18.29 -0.45
CA ARG A 177 16.92 18.87 0.27
C ARG A 177 16.64 19.09 1.76
N LEU A 178 15.42 19.49 2.12
CA LEU A 178 15.06 19.84 3.50
C LEU A 178 14.56 18.64 4.32
N TYR A 179 13.99 17.62 3.69
CA TYR A 179 13.22 16.58 4.39
C TYR A 179 13.59 15.14 4.01
N ALA A 180 14.58 14.90 3.13
CA ALA A 180 14.96 13.54 2.73
C ALA A 180 15.54 12.68 3.87
N ASP A 181 15.99 13.27 4.97
CA ASP A 181 16.41 12.58 6.18
C ASP A 181 15.23 12.09 7.05
N GLN A 182 14.03 12.67 6.85
CA GLN A 182 12.82 12.38 7.60
C GLN A 182 11.83 11.53 6.80
N PHE A 183 11.76 11.76 5.48
CA PHE A 183 10.84 11.09 4.58
C PHE A 183 11.55 10.36 3.43
N VAL A 184 10.96 9.27 3.00
CA VAL A 184 11.27 8.63 1.72
C VAL A 184 10.36 9.24 0.66
N PHE A 185 10.95 9.75 -0.43
CA PHE A 185 10.22 10.18 -1.62
C PHE A 185 10.16 8.99 -2.59
N CYS A 186 9.04 8.27 -2.56
CA CYS A 186 8.80 7.16 -3.46
C CYS A 186 8.20 7.70 -4.76
N GLU A 187 9.07 7.95 -5.76
CA GLU A 187 8.66 8.51 -7.04
C GLU A 187 8.31 7.43 -8.04
N SER A 188 7.23 7.65 -8.80
CA SER A 188 6.86 6.84 -9.94
C SER A 188 6.89 7.71 -11.19
N LYS A 189 7.75 7.34 -12.15
CA LYS A 189 7.82 7.98 -13.45
C LYS A 189 6.93 7.22 -14.41
N LEU A 190 5.85 7.85 -14.85
CA LEU A 190 4.95 7.30 -15.84
C LEU A 190 5.36 7.81 -17.24
N ASP A 191 6.62 7.60 -17.61
CA ASP A 191 7.33 8.25 -18.73
C ASP A 191 6.58 8.26 -20.06
N ASN A 192 5.69 7.29 -20.31
CA ASN A 192 4.97 7.17 -21.57
C ASN A 192 3.51 7.70 -21.51
N LEU A 193 3.03 8.14 -20.35
CA LEU A 193 1.63 8.47 -20.14
C LEU A 193 1.36 9.92 -19.75
N THR A 194 2.36 10.63 -19.26
CA THR A 194 2.16 11.79 -18.38
C THR A 194 2.77 13.10 -18.86
N ASP A 195 3.22 13.21 -20.13
CA ASP A 195 3.92 14.41 -20.62
C ASP A 195 5.02 14.91 -19.65
N GLY A 196 5.60 13.97 -18.86
CA GLY A 196 6.76 14.21 -18.00
C GLY A 196 6.49 14.55 -16.54
N PHE A 197 5.25 14.54 -16.06
CA PHE A 197 5.02 14.78 -14.65
C PHE A 197 5.43 13.58 -13.75
N VAL A 198 5.76 13.88 -12.51
CA VAL A 198 6.19 12.92 -11.51
C VAL A 198 5.10 12.81 -10.45
N ASN A 199 4.62 11.60 -10.21
CA ASN A 199 3.79 11.32 -9.04
C ASN A 199 4.57 10.51 -8.02
N GLY A 200 4.17 10.58 -6.77
CA GLY A 200 4.85 9.81 -5.74
C GLY A 200 4.21 9.95 -4.37
N GLU A 201 4.86 9.31 -3.42
CA GLU A 201 4.43 9.25 -2.04
C GLU A 201 5.56 9.67 -1.11
N LEU A 202 5.21 10.41 -0.07
CA LEU A 202 6.06 10.70 1.07
C LEU A 202 5.71 9.78 2.21
N ILE A 203 6.66 8.93 2.59
CA ILE A 203 6.52 7.95 3.69
C ILE A 203 7.55 8.31 4.76
N ASN A 204 7.12 8.29 6.03
CA ASN A 204 8.02 8.53 7.16
C ASN A 204 9.06 7.40 7.24
N ARG A 205 10.35 7.76 7.42
CA ARG A 205 11.45 6.79 7.56
C ARG A 205 11.44 5.98 8.85
N LYS A 206 10.57 6.32 9.82
CA LYS A 206 10.46 5.62 11.12
C LYS A 206 9.81 4.24 11.01
N PHE A 207 9.16 3.93 9.90
CA PHE A 207 8.43 2.67 9.68
C PHE A 207 8.44 2.25 8.22
N ASP A 208 8.12 0.99 7.99
CA ASP A 208 7.85 0.37 6.70
C ASP A 208 6.96 -0.87 6.90
N LYS A 209 6.58 -1.55 5.81
CA LYS A 209 5.78 -2.78 5.88
C LYS A 209 6.44 -3.85 6.74
N GLY A 210 7.77 -3.98 6.70
CA GLY A 210 8.53 -4.96 7.48
C GLY A 210 8.52 -4.69 8.98
N THR A 211 8.65 -3.43 9.40
CA THR A 211 8.54 -3.05 10.83
C THR A 211 7.14 -3.30 11.36
N GLY A 212 6.10 -3.10 10.54
CA GLY A 212 4.72 -3.43 10.90
C GLY A 212 4.50 -4.94 11.10
N ILE A 213 5.07 -5.78 10.24
CA ILE A 213 5.06 -7.25 10.38
C ILE A 213 5.74 -7.66 11.68
N LYS A 214 6.92 -7.10 11.96
CA LYS A 214 7.66 -7.37 13.19
C LYS A 214 6.84 -7.04 14.44
N ALA A 215 6.13 -5.90 14.45
CA ALA A 215 5.28 -5.52 15.58
C ALA A 215 4.15 -6.55 15.83
N ILE A 216 3.56 -7.13 14.79
CA ILE A 216 2.56 -8.19 14.90
C ILE A 216 3.21 -9.49 15.43
N CYS A 217 4.37 -9.87 14.89
CA CYS A 217 5.10 -11.05 15.37
C CYS A 217 5.45 -10.95 16.86
N ASP A 218 6.02 -9.84 17.28
CA ASP A 218 6.40 -9.58 18.67
C ASP A 218 5.16 -9.63 19.60
N HIS A 219 4.03 -9.07 19.15
CA HIS A 219 2.78 -9.08 19.93
C HIS A 219 2.20 -10.48 20.11
N LEU A 220 2.31 -11.32 19.08
CA LEU A 220 1.73 -12.67 19.08
C LEU A 220 2.69 -13.77 19.56
N GLY A 221 3.97 -13.45 19.80
CA GLY A 221 4.99 -14.41 20.20
C GLY A 221 5.46 -15.30 19.05
N TYR A 222 5.40 -14.81 17.81
CA TYR A 222 5.93 -15.48 16.61
C TYR A 222 7.27 -14.89 16.21
N THR A 223 8.02 -15.63 15.40
CA THR A 223 9.24 -15.14 14.76
C THR A 223 8.98 -14.77 13.30
N LEU A 224 9.88 -14.01 12.69
CA LEU A 224 9.79 -13.72 11.26
C LEU A 224 9.85 -14.99 10.38
N ALA A 225 10.52 -16.05 10.84
CA ALA A 225 10.54 -17.35 10.17
C ALA A 225 9.16 -18.03 10.05
N ASP A 226 8.20 -17.61 10.89
CA ASP A 226 6.83 -18.13 10.87
C ASP A 226 5.92 -17.35 9.92
N THR A 227 6.45 -16.35 9.20
CA THR A 227 5.67 -15.47 8.35
C THR A 227 5.73 -15.85 6.88
N ILE A 228 4.68 -15.48 6.14
CA ILE A 228 4.64 -15.54 4.67
C ILE A 228 4.16 -14.17 4.18
N GLY A 229 4.91 -13.54 3.28
CA GLY A 229 4.57 -12.24 2.70
C GLY A 229 4.25 -12.36 1.21
N PHE A 230 3.09 -11.87 0.78
CA PHE A 230 2.65 -11.83 -0.61
C PHE A 230 2.61 -10.38 -1.10
N GLY A 231 3.25 -10.10 -2.24
CA GLY A 231 3.27 -8.77 -2.85
C GLY A 231 3.40 -8.82 -4.36
N ASP A 232 3.28 -7.67 -5.02
CA ASP A 232 3.41 -7.53 -6.48
C ASP A 232 4.29 -6.35 -6.92
N SER A 233 4.54 -5.39 -6.08
CA SER A 233 5.24 -4.17 -6.48
C SER A 233 6.44 -3.82 -5.60
N ASP A 234 7.24 -2.84 -6.02
CA ASP A 234 8.48 -2.48 -5.34
C ASP A 234 8.24 -1.90 -3.93
N ASN A 235 7.01 -1.47 -3.61
CA ASN A 235 6.63 -1.05 -2.27
C ASN A 235 6.48 -2.23 -1.28
N ASP A 236 6.56 -3.49 -1.77
CA ASP A 236 6.52 -4.71 -0.96
C ASP A 236 7.90 -5.23 -0.59
N LEU A 237 8.96 -4.62 -1.10
CA LEU A 237 10.33 -5.09 -0.85
C LEU A 237 10.63 -5.24 0.65
N GLN A 238 10.22 -4.27 1.48
CA GLN A 238 10.49 -4.34 2.92
C GLN A 238 9.68 -5.47 3.61
N MET A 239 8.48 -5.79 3.11
CA MET A 239 7.70 -6.94 3.57
C MET A 239 8.37 -8.25 3.18
N THR A 240 8.73 -8.38 1.91
CA THR A 240 9.32 -9.62 1.38
C THR A 240 10.73 -9.88 1.92
N ASP A 241 11.50 -8.82 2.22
CA ASP A 241 12.84 -8.94 2.81
C ASP A 241 12.84 -9.51 4.24
N VAL A 242 11.75 -9.30 4.99
CA VAL A 242 11.66 -9.77 6.39
C VAL A 242 10.86 -11.07 6.54
N ALA A 243 10.01 -11.39 5.57
CA ALA A 243 9.16 -12.58 5.63
C ALA A 243 10.01 -13.87 5.63
N GLY A 244 9.59 -14.89 6.40
CA GLY A 244 10.20 -16.20 6.41
C GLY A 244 10.06 -16.93 5.07
N ILE A 245 8.97 -16.67 4.35
CA ILE A 245 8.76 -17.07 2.94
C ILE A 245 8.21 -15.85 2.22
N SER A 246 8.91 -15.41 1.18
CA SER A 246 8.50 -14.30 0.33
C SER A 246 7.91 -14.80 -0.99
N VAL A 247 6.76 -14.25 -1.38
CA VAL A 247 6.03 -14.64 -2.58
C VAL A 247 5.71 -13.40 -3.40
N CYS A 248 6.14 -13.39 -4.66
CA CYS A 248 5.75 -12.39 -5.64
C CYS A 248 4.67 -12.94 -6.56
N MET A 249 3.64 -12.14 -6.86
CA MET A 249 2.64 -12.49 -7.88
C MET A 249 3.26 -12.42 -9.28
N ALA A 250 2.83 -13.30 -10.22
CA ALA A 250 3.34 -13.31 -11.59
C ALA A 250 3.12 -12.00 -12.35
N ASN A 251 2.09 -11.24 -11.99
CA ASN A 251 1.87 -9.87 -12.51
C ASN A 251 2.78 -8.82 -11.85
N GLY A 252 3.61 -9.20 -10.89
CA GLY A 252 4.44 -8.27 -10.14
C GLY A 252 5.67 -7.77 -10.88
N SER A 253 6.38 -6.82 -10.25
CA SER A 253 7.57 -6.20 -10.80
C SER A 253 8.73 -7.19 -10.93
N GLU A 254 9.57 -6.97 -11.94
CA GLU A 254 10.77 -7.78 -12.15
C GLU A 254 11.80 -7.63 -11.01
N THR A 255 11.80 -6.49 -10.32
CA THR A 255 12.62 -6.26 -9.13
C THR A 255 12.20 -7.19 -8.00
N LEU A 256 10.92 -7.23 -7.69
CA LEU A 256 10.36 -8.05 -6.61
C LEU A 256 10.49 -9.55 -6.93
N LYS A 257 10.19 -9.97 -8.17
CA LYS A 257 10.34 -11.37 -8.61
C LYS A 257 11.74 -11.93 -8.40
N LYS A 258 12.78 -11.11 -8.61
CA LYS A 258 14.19 -11.52 -8.43
C LYS A 258 14.59 -11.68 -6.96
N ARG A 259 13.82 -11.12 -6.04
CA ARG A 259 14.14 -11.10 -4.60
C ARG A 259 13.29 -12.07 -3.78
N CYS A 260 12.15 -12.48 -4.31
CA CYS A 260 11.26 -13.41 -3.61
C CYS A 260 11.70 -14.87 -3.77
N ASP A 261 11.40 -15.68 -2.75
CA ASP A 261 11.65 -17.12 -2.75
C ASP A 261 10.78 -17.85 -3.77
N ARG A 262 9.59 -17.32 -4.05
CA ARG A 262 8.57 -17.98 -4.86
C ARG A 262 7.86 -16.97 -5.77
N ILE A 263 7.36 -17.46 -6.89
CA ILE A 263 6.48 -16.71 -7.79
C ILE A 263 5.15 -17.46 -7.86
N ALA A 264 4.10 -16.86 -7.32
CA ALA A 264 2.73 -17.35 -7.42
C ALA A 264 2.16 -17.03 -8.81
N PRO A 265 1.15 -17.77 -9.31
CA PRO A 265 0.40 -17.36 -10.48
C PRO A 265 -0.17 -15.94 -10.31
N SER A 266 -0.58 -15.32 -11.44
CA SER A 266 -1.12 -13.98 -11.44
C SER A 266 -2.39 -13.85 -10.59
N VAL A 267 -2.65 -12.64 -10.08
CA VAL A 267 -3.91 -12.31 -9.40
C VAL A 267 -5.14 -12.61 -10.24
N TYR A 268 -5.02 -12.60 -11.58
CA TYR A 268 -6.07 -12.96 -12.53
C TYR A 268 -6.24 -14.48 -12.76
N GLU A 269 -5.37 -15.29 -12.17
CA GLU A 269 -5.30 -16.74 -12.38
C GLU A 269 -5.47 -17.54 -11.09
N ASP A 270 -6.25 -17.02 -10.14
CA ASP A 270 -6.44 -17.61 -8.79
C ASP A 270 -5.11 -17.77 -8.03
N GLY A 271 -4.18 -16.83 -8.20
CA GLY A 271 -2.80 -16.96 -7.76
C GLY A 271 -2.64 -17.29 -6.28
N ILE A 272 -3.37 -16.57 -5.40
CA ILE A 272 -3.31 -16.84 -3.94
C ILE A 272 -3.84 -18.23 -3.62
N ALA A 273 -4.98 -18.64 -4.18
CA ALA A 273 -5.57 -19.95 -3.90
C ALA A 273 -4.63 -21.09 -4.33
N LYS A 274 -4.02 -20.97 -5.51
CA LYS A 274 -3.06 -21.95 -6.02
C LYS A 274 -1.79 -22.00 -5.16
N GLU A 275 -1.28 -20.85 -4.76
CA GLU A 275 -0.06 -20.78 -3.96
C GLU A 275 -0.28 -21.25 -2.51
N PHE A 276 -1.44 -20.94 -1.90
CA PHE A 276 -1.80 -21.48 -0.60
C PHE A 276 -1.82 -23.01 -0.61
N LYS A 277 -2.36 -23.61 -1.67
CA LYS A 277 -2.33 -25.05 -1.86
C LYS A 277 -0.89 -25.58 -2.04
N ALA A 278 -0.07 -24.90 -2.85
CA ALA A 278 1.32 -25.30 -3.08
C ALA A 278 2.19 -25.20 -1.81
N LEU A 279 1.86 -24.26 -0.92
CA LEU A 279 2.50 -24.10 0.40
C LEU A 279 1.90 -25.02 1.47
N GLY A 280 0.84 -25.79 1.16
CA GLY A 280 0.18 -26.67 2.12
C GLY A 280 -0.58 -25.91 3.22
N LEU A 281 -1.06 -24.69 2.95
CA LEU A 281 -1.83 -23.89 3.90
C LEU A 281 -3.32 -24.28 3.89
N ILE A 282 -3.76 -24.88 2.77
CA ILE A 282 -5.12 -25.36 2.51
C ILE A 282 -5.11 -26.71 1.84
#